data_310c6496527053990d06fe0571fb9d5e
#
_entry.id   310c6496527053990d06fe0571fb9d5e
#
_cell.length_a   1.000
_cell.length_b   1.000
_cell.length_c   1.000
_cell.angle_alpha   90.00
_cell.angle_beta   90.00
_cell.angle_gamma   90.00
#
_symmetry.space_group_name_H-M   'P 1'
#
loop_
_entity.id
_entity.type
_entity.pdbx_description
1 polymer ?
#
loop_
_entity_poly.entity_id
_entity_poly.type
_entity_poly.pdbx_seq_one_letter_code
_entity_poly.pdbx_strand_id
1 'polypeptide(L)'
;VLEYPETTGNLFFAAVADEEAYSAGMRGAVSLFTGLRQEYGLTYDCLVDLEPSFNEGGKQQVYIGSVGKTMPAVLVQGAKAHVVECFHGLNAIGVLAEMFMATELAPEFSETFEGEHCPPPTWFNLRDRKYGYDVSVPLRAAGYMSMLGFSKTTSQVMERLKEMGRRSFASYMKRMESQEVLVRSGNILPKVDLEHCVLEYGELAEICRKKKGYGKWYQDLYGRIESDVRTGAMNYPQATLEMMDAMLTFSGITSPVMVISFAPPYYPAFHSDRLGETDRAGRTGGIQEGGIQ
;
A
#
# COMPACT_ATOMS: atom_id res chain seq x y z
N VAL A 1 18.03 4.23 36.06
CA VAL A 1 19.36 4.85 36.34
C VAL A 1 19.60 4.97 37.81
N LEU A 2 18.61 5.45 38.61
CA LEU A 2 18.77 5.56 40.08
C LEU A 2 18.83 4.20 40.78
N GLU A 3 18.20 3.17 40.21
CA GLU A 3 18.20 1.79 40.74
C GLU A 3 19.39 0.96 40.23
N TYR A 4 20.07 1.40 39.16
CA TYR A 4 21.20 0.73 38.54
C TYR A 4 22.39 1.71 38.38
N PRO A 5 23.05 2.09 39.45
CA PRO A 5 24.13 3.08 39.44
C PRO A 5 25.39 2.63 38.66
N GLU A 6 25.53 1.34 38.36
CA GLU A 6 26.59 0.77 37.53
C GLU A 6 26.40 0.99 36.03
N THR A 7 25.25 1.51 35.60
CA THR A 7 24.99 1.80 34.20
C THR A 7 25.92 2.89 33.68
N THR A 8 26.78 2.56 32.73
CA THR A 8 27.80 3.44 32.14
C THR A 8 27.33 3.99 30.81
N GLY A 9 26.39 4.65 30.60
CA GLY A 9 25.89 5.18 29.32
C GLY A 9 24.96 6.36 29.55
N ASN A 10 24.53 6.95 28.48
CA ASN A 10 23.53 7.99 28.49
C ASN A 10 22.18 7.41 28.06
N LEU A 11 21.14 7.75 28.79
CA LEU A 11 19.76 7.44 28.40
C LEU A 11 19.14 8.71 27.82
N PHE A 12 18.68 8.61 26.59
CA PHE A 12 17.91 9.65 25.94
C PHE A 12 16.44 9.20 25.84
N PHE A 13 15.55 9.96 26.44
CA PHE A 13 14.11 9.70 26.37
C PHE A 13 13.46 10.67 25.40
N ALA A 14 12.73 10.13 24.42
CA ALA A 14 11.95 10.92 23.46
C ALA A 14 10.47 10.53 23.53
N ALA A 15 9.60 11.49 23.81
CA ALA A 15 8.16 11.34 23.65
C ALA A 15 7.75 12.03 22.35
N VAL A 16 7.21 11.26 21.43
CA VAL A 16 6.83 11.73 20.09
C VAL A 16 5.32 11.63 19.88
N ALA A 17 4.79 12.49 19.00
CA ALA A 17 3.38 12.51 18.66
C ALA A 17 3.12 11.84 17.30
N ASP A 18 1.85 11.55 17.04
CA ASP A 18 1.33 11.10 15.73
C ASP A 18 1.95 9.77 15.24
N GLU A 19 2.21 8.83 16.13
CA GLU A 19 2.75 7.52 15.74
C GLU A 19 1.80 6.85 14.74
N GLU A 20 0.52 6.75 15.06
CA GLU A 20 -0.52 6.14 14.23
C GLU A 20 -0.81 6.91 12.91
N ALA A 21 -0.33 8.16 12.81
CA ALA A 21 -0.51 9.02 11.64
C ALA A 21 0.82 9.27 10.92
N TYR A 22 1.47 8.20 10.43
CA TYR A 22 2.76 8.23 9.71
C TYR A 22 3.95 8.65 10.56
N SER A 23 3.88 8.48 11.88
CA SER A 23 4.98 8.75 12.84
C SER A 23 5.62 10.13 12.62
N ALA A 24 4.79 11.17 12.48
CA ALA A 24 5.27 12.53 12.18
C ALA A 24 6.26 13.04 13.25
N GLY A 25 5.98 12.74 14.52
CA GLY A 25 6.86 13.08 15.63
C GLY A 25 8.21 12.37 15.54
N MET A 26 8.25 11.08 15.25
CA MET A 26 9.50 10.33 15.12
C MET A 26 10.32 10.81 13.92
N ARG A 27 9.69 11.11 12.78
CA ARG A 27 10.40 11.68 11.62
C ARG A 27 11.06 13.02 11.94
N GLY A 28 10.43 13.84 12.78
CA GLY A 28 11.05 15.06 13.30
C GLY A 28 12.18 14.76 14.28
N ALA A 29 12.00 13.79 15.18
CA ALA A 29 12.99 13.38 16.16
C ALA A 29 14.26 12.81 15.51
N VAL A 30 14.17 12.05 14.42
CA VAL A 30 15.33 11.54 13.68
C VAL A 30 16.24 12.69 13.22
N SER A 31 15.68 13.79 12.76
CA SER A 31 16.47 14.98 12.38
C SER A 31 17.19 15.57 13.57
N LEU A 32 16.52 15.66 14.75
CA LEU A 32 17.13 16.10 16.00
C LEU A 32 18.28 15.18 16.43
N PHE A 33 18.05 13.85 16.42
CA PHE A 33 19.07 12.86 16.79
C PHE A 33 20.30 12.93 15.86
N THR A 34 20.07 13.14 14.57
CA THR A 34 21.16 13.34 13.61
C THR A 34 21.96 14.59 13.92
N GLY A 35 21.30 15.70 14.25
CA GLY A 35 21.95 16.94 14.66
C GLY A 35 22.78 16.76 15.93
N LEU A 36 22.21 16.15 16.98
CA LEU A 36 22.92 15.86 18.24
C LEU A 36 24.14 14.94 18.02
N ARG A 37 24.01 13.93 17.16
CA ARG A 37 25.15 13.10 16.78
C ARG A 37 26.28 13.91 16.16
N GLN A 38 25.96 14.81 15.26
CA GLN A 38 26.96 15.65 14.57
C GLN A 38 27.60 16.69 15.53
N GLU A 39 26.79 17.32 16.36
CA GLU A 39 27.25 18.39 17.26
C GLU A 39 28.06 17.84 18.43
N TYR A 40 27.65 16.74 19.05
CA TYR A 40 28.25 16.20 20.27
C TYR A 40 29.02 14.87 20.04
N GLY A 41 29.13 14.38 18.82
CA GLY A 41 29.84 13.14 18.54
C GLY A 41 29.16 11.90 19.15
N LEU A 42 27.83 11.94 19.35
CA LEU A 42 27.11 10.85 20.00
C LEU A 42 27.06 9.59 19.12
N THR A 43 27.06 8.42 19.76
CA THR A 43 26.75 7.13 19.15
C THR A 43 25.48 6.60 19.79
N TYR A 44 24.51 6.20 18.99
CA TYR A 44 23.30 5.54 19.48
C TYR A 44 23.47 4.03 19.30
N ASP A 45 23.64 3.33 20.41
CA ASP A 45 23.92 1.90 20.40
C ASP A 45 22.65 1.05 20.35
N CYS A 46 21.54 1.58 20.88
CA CYS A 46 20.27 0.87 20.98
C CYS A 46 19.10 1.84 20.94
N LEU A 47 18.01 1.43 20.32
CA LEU A 47 16.68 2.03 20.43
C LEU A 47 15.77 1.05 21.15
N VAL A 48 15.09 1.52 22.19
CA VAL A 48 14.01 0.78 22.86
C VAL A 48 12.72 1.54 22.59
N ASP A 49 11.80 0.89 21.88
CA ASP A 49 10.47 1.41 21.62
C ASP A 49 9.48 0.80 22.62
N LEU A 50 8.70 1.65 23.28
CA LEU A 50 7.76 1.24 24.33
C LEU A 50 6.33 1.24 23.77
N GLU A 51 5.93 0.10 23.26
CA GLU A 51 4.59 -0.14 22.73
C GLU A 51 3.74 -0.96 23.70
N PRO A 52 2.41 -0.77 23.70
CA PRO A 52 1.52 -1.66 24.43
C PRO A 52 1.61 -3.07 23.83
N SER A 53 2.16 -4.01 24.59
CA SER A 53 2.27 -5.40 24.15
C SER A 53 1.04 -6.22 24.55
N PHE A 54 0.62 -7.13 23.65
CA PHE A 54 -0.36 -8.14 23.98
C PHE A 54 0.35 -9.26 24.76
N ASN A 55 -0.05 -9.45 26.03
CA ASN A 55 0.47 -10.55 26.85
C ASN A 55 -0.16 -11.88 26.41
N GLU A 56 0.48 -12.60 25.51
CA GLU A 56 0.12 -13.98 25.24
C GLU A 56 0.63 -14.89 26.37
N GLY A 57 -0.30 -15.57 27.04
CA GLY A 57 0.02 -16.48 28.13
C GLY A 57 0.59 -15.83 29.39
N GLY A 58 0.38 -14.51 29.60
CA GLY A 58 0.83 -13.78 30.80
C GLY A 58 2.34 -13.50 30.84
N LYS A 59 3.05 -13.63 29.72
CA LYS A 59 4.47 -13.28 29.60
C LYS A 59 4.62 -11.95 28.89
N GLN A 60 5.50 -11.11 29.41
CA GLN A 60 5.94 -9.90 28.69
C GLN A 60 6.80 -10.33 27.50
N GLN A 61 6.49 -9.80 26.33
CA GLN A 61 7.23 -10.09 25.12
C GLN A 61 8.18 -8.95 24.78
N VAL A 62 9.31 -9.30 24.19
CA VAL A 62 10.32 -8.39 23.66
C VAL A 62 10.50 -8.74 22.20
N TYR A 63 10.23 -7.80 21.31
CA TYR A 63 10.39 -7.96 19.88
C TYR A 63 11.76 -7.44 19.44
N ILE A 64 12.50 -8.25 18.70
CA ILE A 64 13.85 -7.94 18.22
C ILE A 64 13.92 -7.69 16.72
N GLY A 65 12.79 -7.41 16.12
CA GLY A 65 12.63 -7.11 14.70
C GLY A 65 11.35 -6.35 14.44
N SER A 66 11.09 -6.05 13.19
CA SER A 66 9.85 -5.45 12.74
C SER A 66 9.34 -6.12 11.46
N VAL A 67 8.03 -6.25 11.35
CA VAL A 67 7.38 -6.66 10.12
C VAL A 67 7.46 -5.56 9.08
N GLY A 68 7.65 -5.95 7.82
CA GLY A 68 7.55 -5.02 6.69
C GLY A 68 6.10 -4.68 6.38
N LYS A 69 5.86 -3.48 5.87
CA LYS A 69 4.54 -3.01 5.46
C LYS A 69 4.57 -2.46 4.04
N THR A 70 3.63 -2.92 3.23
CA THR A 70 3.34 -2.36 1.91
C THR A 70 1.86 -2.04 1.81
N MET A 71 1.51 -1.05 1.01
CA MET A 71 0.12 -0.63 0.80
C MET A 71 -0.23 -0.65 -0.69
N PRO A 72 -0.59 -1.82 -1.24
CA PRO A 72 -1.07 -1.88 -2.61
C PRO A 72 -2.30 -1.00 -2.83
N ALA A 73 -2.24 -0.17 -3.85
CA ALA A 73 -3.32 0.68 -4.33
C ALA A 73 -3.76 0.19 -5.71
N VAL A 74 -5.05 0.04 -5.91
CA VAL A 74 -5.66 -0.52 -7.12
C VAL A 74 -6.65 0.47 -7.70
N LEU A 75 -6.51 0.80 -8.97
CA LEU A 75 -7.45 1.59 -9.76
C LEU A 75 -7.96 0.75 -10.92
N VAL A 76 -9.26 0.60 -11.03
CA VAL A 76 -9.92 -0.10 -12.14
C VAL A 76 -10.65 0.91 -13.02
N GLN A 77 -10.42 0.85 -14.32
CA GLN A 77 -11.27 1.45 -15.34
C GLN A 77 -12.06 0.36 -16.03
N GLY A 78 -13.37 0.51 -16.08
CA GLY A 78 -14.27 -0.35 -16.81
C GLY A 78 -14.68 0.24 -18.16
N ALA A 79 -15.94 0.03 -18.54
CA ALA A 79 -16.56 0.62 -19.73
C ALA A 79 -17.89 1.28 -19.35
N LYS A 80 -18.06 2.54 -19.76
CA LYS A 80 -19.26 3.33 -19.42
C LYS A 80 -20.45 2.85 -20.25
N ALA A 81 -21.60 2.69 -19.60
CA ALA A 81 -22.91 2.48 -20.24
C ALA A 81 -23.99 3.11 -19.37
N HIS A 82 -25.16 3.34 -19.94
CA HIS A 82 -26.35 3.68 -19.16
C HIS A 82 -26.78 2.46 -18.33
N VAL A 83 -27.35 2.68 -17.13
CA VAL A 83 -27.71 1.57 -16.22
C VAL A 83 -28.74 0.60 -16.83
N VAL A 84 -29.62 1.06 -17.70
CA VAL A 84 -30.58 0.20 -18.41
C VAL A 84 -29.91 -0.72 -19.43
N GLU A 85 -28.68 -0.40 -19.83
CA GLU A 85 -27.85 -1.15 -20.76
C GLU A 85 -26.60 -1.69 -20.04
N CYS A 86 -26.77 -2.13 -18.79
CA CYS A 86 -25.66 -2.47 -17.90
C CYS A 86 -24.71 -3.53 -18.49
N PHE A 87 -25.18 -4.42 -19.34
CA PHE A 87 -24.38 -5.43 -20.02
C PHE A 87 -23.53 -4.88 -21.18
N HIS A 88 -23.83 -3.70 -21.72
CA HIS A 88 -22.95 -3.01 -22.68
C HIS A 88 -21.75 -2.32 -22.01
N GLY A 89 -21.85 -2.08 -20.69
CA GLY A 89 -20.77 -1.52 -19.89
C GLY A 89 -19.98 -2.57 -19.13
N LEU A 90 -18.91 -2.15 -18.48
CA LEU A 90 -18.16 -2.94 -17.52
C LEU A 90 -18.06 -2.12 -16.22
N ASN A 91 -18.73 -2.59 -15.17
CA ASN A 91 -18.74 -1.90 -13.89
C ASN A 91 -17.38 -2.06 -13.18
N ALA A 92 -16.65 -0.96 -13.05
CA ALA A 92 -15.35 -0.96 -12.39
C ALA A 92 -15.43 -1.42 -10.92
N ILE A 93 -16.52 -1.12 -10.20
CA ILE A 93 -16.73 -1.63 -8.83
C ILE A 93 -16.82 -3.15 -8.83
N GLY A 94 -17.50 -3.75 -9.83
CA GLY A 94 -17.63 -5.20 -9.91
C GLY A 94 -16.29 -5.90 -10.08
N VAL A 95 -15.41 -5.40 -10.97
CA VAL A 95 -14.05 -5.94 -11.15
C VAL A 95 -13.21 -5.72 -9.89
N LEU A 96 -13.31 -4.54 -9.26
CA LEU A 96 -12.59 -4.25 -8.02
C LEU A 96 -13.07 -5.12 -6.86
N ALA A 97 -14.37 -5.46 -6.81
CA ALA A 97 -14.92 -6.39 -5.82
C ALA A 97 -14.39 -7.82 -6.01
N GLU A 98 -14.22 -8.30 -7.25
CA GLU A 98 -13.54 -9.58 -7.50
C GLU A 98 -12.08 -9.54 -7.02
N MET A 99 -11.37 -8.42 -7.20
CA MET A 99 -10.02 -8.24 -6.67
C MET A 99 -10.01 -8.21 -5.14
N PHE A 100 -10.97 -7.55 -4.51
CA PHE A 100 -11.18 -7.58 -3.06
C PHE A 100 -11.36 -9.02 -2.59
N MET A 101 -12.31 -9.76 -3.15
CA MET A 101 -12.58 -11.15 -2.76
C MET A 101 -11.40 -12.09 -2.97
N ALA A 102 -10.52 -11.78 -3.91
CA ALA A 102 -9.33 -12.57 -4.19
C ALA A 102 -8.17 -12.26 -3.24
N THR A 103 -8.16 -11.09 -2.60
CA THR A 103 -7.00 -10.62 -1.81
C THR A 103 -7.31 -10.37 -0.34
N GLU A 104 -8.56 -10.03 0.02
CA GLU A 104 -8.94 -9.85 1.42
C GLU A 104 -8.78 -11.15 2.20
N LEU A 105 -8.03 -11.10 3.28
CA LEU A 105 -7.70 -12.25 4.13
C LEU A 105 -7.07 -13.42 3.37
N ALA A 106 -6.44 -13.19 2.21
CA ALA A 106 -5.84 -14.24 1.39
C ALA A 106 -4.57 -14.80 2.04
N PRO A 107 -4.55 -16.07 2.47
CA PRO A 107 -3.44 -16.65 3.22
C PRO A 107 -2.15 -16.78 2.40
N GLU A 108 -2.23 -16.75 1.08
CA GLU A 108 -1.07 -16.81 0.20
C GLU A 108 -0.14 -15.59 0.29
N PHE A 109 -0.62 -14.47 0.86
CA PHE A 109 0.20 -13.30 1.17
C PHE A 109 0.75 -13.33 2.58
N SER A 110 0.21 -14.15 3.47
CA SER A 110 0.79 -14.35 4.80
C SER A 110 2.16 -15.00 4.70
N GLU A 111 3.02 -14.66 5.62
CA GLU A 111 4.35 -15.24 5.75
C GLU A 111 4.57 -15.75 7.15
N THR A 112 5.42 -16.75 7.27
CA THR A 112 5.88 -17.27 8.57
C THR A 112 7.39 -17.15 8.62
N PHE A 113 7.90 -16.59 9.69
CA PHE A 113 9.32 -16.50 9.97
C PHE A 113 9.60 -16.86 11.43
N GLU A 114 10.40 -17.89 11.66
CA GLU A 114 10.79 -18.37 13.01
C GLU A 114 9.62 -18.63 13.98
N GLY A 115 8.49 -19.05 13.44
CA GLY A 115 7.28 -19.32 14.23
C GLY A 115 6.32 -18.12 14.37
N GLU A 116 6.74 -16.95 13.95
CA GLU A 116 5.86 -15.77 13.87
C GLU A 116 5.11 -15.72 12.54
N HIS A 117 3.88 -15.23 12.56
CA HIS A 117 3.00 -15.17 11.40
C HIS A 117 2.58 -13.75 11.12
N CYS A 118 2.76 -13.30 9.87
CA CYS A 118 2.10 -12.09 9.39
C CYS A 118 0.62 -12.36 9.14
N PRO A 119 -0.28 -11.45 9.55
CA PRO A 119 -1.67 -11.52 9.15
C PRO A 119 -1.81 -11.39 7.63
N PRO A 120 -2.90 -11.92 7.05
CA PRO A 120 -3.20 -11.74 5.64
C PRO A 120 -3.56 -10.28 5.32
N PRO A 121 -3.60 -9.91 4.03
CA PRO A 121 -3.97 -8.55 3.62
C PRO A 121 -5.34 -8.11 4.13
N THR A 122 -5.46 -6.82 4.41
CA THR A 122 -6.74 -6.20 4.78
C THR A 122 -6.96 -4.92 3.99
N TRP A 123 -8.13 -4.82 3.36
CA TRP A 123 -8.52 -3.62 2.63
C TRP A 123 -9.00 -2.53 3.56
N PHE A 124 -8.49 -1.31 3.34
CA PHE A 124 -8.88 -0.11 4.09
C PHE A 124 -9.88 0.76 3.36
N ASN A 125 -9.93 0.67 2.04
CA ASN A 125 -10.84 1.47 1.23
C ASN A 125 -11.20 0.73 -0.05
N LEU A 126 -12.46 0.84 -0.45
CA LEU A 126 -12.98 0.37 -1.74
C LEU A 126 -14.18 1.23 -2.10
N ARG A 127 -14.09 2.01 -3.19
CA ARG A 127 -15.18 2.87 -3.64
C ARG A 127 -15.10 3.20 -5.12
N ASP A 128 -16.19 3.73 -5.67
CA ASP A 128 -16.19 4.35 -6.99
C ASP A 128 -15.39 5.68 -7.00
N ARG A 129 -15.14 6.18 -8.21
CA ARG A 129 -14.48 7.46 -8.45
C ARG A 129 -15.43 8.51 -9.05
N LYS A 130 -16.74 8.33 -8.89
CA LYS A 130 -17.72 9.33 -9.30
C LYS A 130 -17.69 10.54 -8.36
N TYR A 131 -17.75 11.72 -8.90
CA TYR A 131 -17.89 12.97 -8.15
C TYR A 131 -19.35 13.32 -7.80
N GLY A 132 -20.32 12.65 -8.43
CA GLY A 132 -21.73 12.88 -8.20
C GLY A 132 -22.59 11.76 -8.77
N TYR A 133 -23.89 11.85 -8.49
CA TYR A 133 -24.86 10.90 -9.00
C TYR A 133 -25.11 11.12 -10.49
N ASP A 134 -25.04 10.05 -11.25
CA ASP A 134 -25.58 9.91 -12.61
C ASP A 134 -26.09 8.47 -12.83
N VAL A 135 -26.86 8.27 -13.88
CA VAL A 135 -27.47 6.97 -14.22
C VAL A 135 -26.55 6.06 -15.04
N SER A 136 -25.24 6.26 -14.97
CA SER A 136 -24.28 5.41 -15.69
C SER A 136 -23.62 4.38 -14.79
N VAL A 137 -23.22 3.27 -15.41
CA VAL A 137 -22.33 2.29 -14.80
C VAL A 137 -21.02 2.99 -14.37
N PRO A 138 -20.51 2.77 -13.13
CA PRO A 138 -19.26 3.37 -12.67
C PRO A 138 -18.09 3.05 -13.60
N LEU A 139 -17.53 4.09 -14.22
CA LEU A 139 -16.39 3.94 -15.13
C LEU A 139 -15.10 3.58 -14.38
N ARG A 140 -14.91 4.17 -13.19
CA ARG A 140 -13.71 3.95 -12.38
C ARG A 140 -14.07 3.63 -10.94
N ALA A 141 -13.28 2.74 -10.35
CA ALA A 141 -13.31 2.41 -8.93
C ALA A 141 -11.89 2.19 -8.45
N ALA A 142 -11.63 2.51 -7.18
CA ALA A 142 -10.31 2.38 -6.60
C ALA A 142 -10.38 2.00 -5.13
N GLY A 143 -9.28 1.46 -4.64
CA GLY A 143 -9.11 1.15 -3.25
C GLY A 143 -7.66 0.83 -2.92
N TYR A 144 -7.39 0.58 -1.65
CA TYR A 144 -6.08 0.20 -1.18
C TYR A 144 -6.18 -0.72 0.03
N MET A 145 -5.14 -1.51 0.23
CA MET A 145 -5.04 -2.49 1.30
C MET A 145 -3.70 -2.37 2.03
N SER A 146 -3.62 -2.93 3.23
CA SER A 146 -2.38 -3.14 3.96
C SER A 146 -1.92 -4.58 3.77
N MET A 147 -0.65 -4.76 3.51
CA MET A 147 0.03 -6.06 3.49
C MET A 147 1.25 -6.00 4.37
N LEU A 148 1.35 -6.95 5.28
CA LEU A 148 2.53 -7.16 6.13
C LEU A 148 3.32 -8.35 5.62
N GLY A 149 4.64 -8.34 5.81
CA GLY A 149 5.48 -9.42 5.32
C GLY A 149 6.89 -9.38 5.91
N PHE A 150 7.57 -10.53 5.87
CA PHE A 150 8.95 -10.67 6.37
C PHE A 150 9.98 -10.70 5.25
N SER A 151 9.68 -11.35 4.13
CA SER A 151 10.67 -11.70 3.13
C SER A 151 10.26 -11.43 1.68
N LYS A 152 8.95 -11.40 1.39
CA LYS A 152 8.48 -11.14 0.03
C LYS A 152 8.89 -9.76 -0.43
N THR A 153 9.53 -9.70 -1.59
CA THR A 153 9.87 -8.43 -2.23
C THR A 153 8.62 -7.77 -2.82
N THR A 154 8.67 -6.45 -2.96
CA THR A 154 7.59 -5.70 -3.64
C THR A 154 7.33 -6.20 -5.07
N SER A 155 8.37 -6.67 -5.78
CA SER A 155 8.22 -7.26 -7.11
C SER A 155 7.43 -8.57 -7.09
N GLN A 156 7.71 -9.45 -6.12
CA GLN A 156 6.96 -10.71 -5.97
C GLN A 156 5.49 -10.45 -5.63
N VAL A 157 5.23 -9.49 -4.75
CA VAL A 157 3.87 -9.07 -4.41
C VAL A 157 3.17 -8.49 -5.65
N MET A 158 3.84 -7.62 -6.40
CA MET A 158 3.29 -6.98 -7.60
C MET A 158 2.89 -8.02 -8.66
N GLU A 159 3.78 -8.97 -8.98
CA GLU A 159 3.47 -10.01 -9.96
C GLU A 159 2.23 -10.84 -9.54
N ARG A 160 2.12 -11.16 -8.26
CA ARG A 160 0.96 -11.87 -7.75
C ARG A 160 -0.32 -11.05 -7.84
N LEU A 161 -0.25 -9.77 -7.51
CA LEU A 161 -1.38 -8.85 -7.64
C LEU A 161 -1.81 -8.67 -9.10
N LYS A 162 -0.86 -8.62 -10.05
CA LYS A 162 -1.17 -8.57 -11.49
C LYS A 162 -1.90 -9.83 -11.95
N GLU A 163 -1.48 -10.99 -11.49
CA GLU A 163 -2.18 -12.25 -11.78
C GLU A 163 -3.62 -12.23 -11.23
N MET A 164 -3.80 -11.80 -9.99
CA MET A 164 -5.12 -11.67 -9.38
C MET A 164 -5.99 -10.65 -10.10
N GLY A 165 -5.40 -9.55 -10.56
CA GLY A 165 -6.11 -8.55 -11.37
C GLY A 165 -6.66 -9.14 -12.68
N ARG A 166 -5.84 -9.92 -13.40
CA ARG A 166 -6.33 -10.63 -14.62
C ARG A 166 -7.44 -11.61 -14.31
N ARG A 167 -7.31 -12.38 -13.23
CA ARG A 167 -8.34 -13.31 -12.75
C ARG A 167 -9.63 -12.58 -12.36
N SER A 168 -9.52 -11.41 -11.75
CA SER A 168 -10.67 -10.59 -11.36
C SER A 168 -11.47 -10.12 -12.57
N PHE A 169 -10.80 -9.67 -13.63
CA PHE A 169 -11.47 -9.37 -14.89
C PHE A 169 -12.15 -10.61 -15.48
N ALA A 170 -11.44 -11.73 -15.54
CA ALA A 170 -11.98 -12.98 -16.10
C ALA A 170 -13.20 -13.48 -15.30
N SER A 171 -13.13 -13.43 -13.96
CA SER A 171 -14.23 -13.81 -13.06
C SER A 171 -15.46 -12.93 -13.27
N TYR A 172 -15.26 -11.60 -13.32
CA TYR A 172 -16.36 -10.68 -13.52
C TYR A 172 -16.99 -10.82 -14.91
N MET A 173 -16.20 -10.99 -15.96
CA MET A 173 -16.70 -11.24 -17.31
C MET A 173 -17.52 -12.52 -17.39
N LYS A 174 -17.03 -13.60 -16.80
CA LYS A 174 -17.79 -14.86 -16.71
C LYS A 174 -19.12 -14.71 -15.96
N ARG A 175 -19.13 -13.91 -14.90
CA ARG A 175 -20.37 -13.56 -14.19
C ARG A 175 -21.33 -12.80 -15.10
N MET A 176 -20.86 -11.79 -15.83
CA MET A 176 -21.68 -11.02 -16.76
C MET A 176 -22.29 -11.91 -17.84
N GLU A 177 -21.49 -12.79 -18.45
CA GLU A 177 -21.97 -13.77 -19.44
C GLU A 177 -23.09 -14.66 -18.89
N SER A 178 -22.89 -15.20 -17.68
CA SER A 178 -23.88 -16.07 -17.05
C SER A 178 -25.18 -15.33 -16.71
N GLN A 179 -25.11 -14.08 -16.27
CA GLN A 179 -26.29 -13.29 -15.92
C GLN A 179 -27.01 -12.79 -17.19
N GLU A 180 -26.28 -12.44 -18.25
CA GLU A 180 -26.85 -12.04 -19.53
C GLU A 180 -27.73 -13.15 -20.12
N VAL A 181 -27.22 -14.40 -20.12
CA VAL A 181 -27.97 -15.58 -20.57
C VAL A 181 -29.28 -15.77 -19.80
N LEU A 182 -29.26 -15.52 -18.46
CA LEU A 182 -30.46 -15.66 -17.63
C LEU A 182 -31.49 -14.55 -17.90
N VAL A 183 -31.01 -13.31 -18.07
CA VAL A 183 -31.85 -12.14 -18.32
C VAL A 183 -32.33 -12.10 -19.78
N ARG A 184 -31.59 -12.73 -20.71
CA ARG A 184 -31.86 -12.75 -22.13
C ARG A 184 -32.00 -11.36 -22.74
N SER A 185 -31.11 -10.44 -22.34
CA SER A 185 -31.15 -9.06 -22.82
C SER A 185 -30.73 -8.91 -24.27
N GLY A 186 -30.00 -9.89 -24.82
CA GLY A 186 -29.46 -9.86 -26.19
C GLY A 186 -28.33 -8.85 -26.36
N ASN A 187 -27.74 -8.37 -25.25
CA ASN A 187 -26.66 -7.39 -25.25
C ASN A 187 -25.32 -8.02 -25.65
N ILE A 188 -24.53 -7.26 -26.38
CA ILE A 188 -23.14 -7.62 -26.70
C ILE A 188 -22.28 -7.12 -25.53
N LEU A 189 -21.63 -8.05 -24.83
CA LEU A 189 -20.76 -7.72 -23.72
C LEU A 189 -19.47 -7.00 -24.17
N PRO A 190 -18.90 -6.12 -23.34
CA PRO A 190 -17.63 -5.49 -23.64
C PRO A 190 -16.51 -6.53 -23.72
N LYS A 191 -15.54 -6.28 -24.60
CA LYS A 191 -14.34 -7.12 -24.71
C LYS A 191 -13.26 -6.61 -23.76
N VAL A 192 -12.61 -7.53 -23.07
CA VAL A 192 -11.43 -7.27 -22.23
C VAL A 192 -10.26 -8.06 -22.79
N ASP A 193 -9.15 -7.38 -23.04
CA ASP A 193 -7.90 -8.02 -23.37
C ASP A 193 -7.22 -8.47 -22.06
N LEU A 194 -7.43 -9.73 -21.68
CA LEU A 194 -6.94 -10.28 -20.40
C LEU A 194 -5.41 -10.33 -20.30
N GLU A 195 -4.69 -10.28 -21.41
CA GLU A 195 -3.22 -10.26 -21.42
C GLU A 195 -2.70 -8.87 -21.01
N HIS A 196 -3.35 -7.79 -21.45
CA HIS A 196 -2.89 -6.43 -21.28
C HIS A 196 -3.80 -5.57 -20.38
N CYS A 197 -4.79 -6.19 -19.69
CA CYS A 197 -5.73 -5.44 -18.85
C CYS A 197 -5.19 -5.03 -17.46
N VAL A 198 -3.96 -5.38 -17.11
CA VAL A 198 -3.35 -4.98 -15.83
C VAL A 198 -2.00 -4.35 -16.08
N LEU A 199 -1.81 -3.14 -15.57
CA LEU A 199 -0.58 -2.35 -15.66
C LEU A 199 -0.05 -2.04 -14.25
N GLU A 200 1.27 -2.02 -14.11
CA GLU A 200 1.90 -1.32 -13.00
C GLU A 200 1.88 0.19 -13.25
N TYR A 201 1.92 0.97 -12.18
CA TYR A 201 2.01 2.42 -12.29
C TYR A 201 3.22 2.87 -13.12
N GLY A 202 4.35 2.19 -13.02
CA GLY A 202 5.54 2.44 -13.83
C GLY A 202 5.28 2.30 -15.34
N GLU A 203 4.55 1.25 -15.74
CA GLU A 203 4.16 1.03 -17.15
C GLU A 203 3.23 2.14 -17.64
N LEU A 204 2.25 2.55 -16.83
CA LEU A 204 1.37 3.68 -17.13
C LEU A 204 2.18 4.99 -17.27
N ALA A 205 3.15 5.22 -16.39
CA ALA A 205 4.02 6.40 -16.44
C ALA A 205 4.84 6.44 -17.72
N GLU A 206 5.38 5.30 -18.19
CA GLU A 206 6.10 5.23 -19.46
C GLU A 206 5.21 5.58 -20.68
N ILE A 207 3.94 5.14 -20.65
CA ILE A 207 2.96 5.52 -21.69
C ILE A 207 2.75 7.03 -21.67
N CYS A 208 2.59 7.64 -20.49
CA CYS A 208 2.35 9.08 -20.35
C CYS A 208 3.57 9.91 -20.74
N ARG A 209 4.79 9.49 -20.39
CA ARG A 209 6.05 10.21 -20.72
C ARG A 209 6.25 10.40 -22.21
N LYS A 210 5.75 9.49 -23.04
CA LYS A 210 5.82 9.58 -24.51
C LYS A 210 4.88 10.63 -25.10
N LYS A 211 3.96 11.20 -24.30
CA LYS A 211 2.98 12.16 -24.80
C LYS A 211 3.48 13.60 -24.71
N LYS A 212 3.09 14.39 -25.70
CA LYS A 212 3.41 15.82 -25.75
C LYS A 212 2.84 16.54 -24.53
N GLY A 213 3.66 17.36 -23.89
CA GLY A 213 3.24 18.18 -22.75
C GLY A 213 3.29 17.49 -21.40
N TYR A 214 3.70 16.21 -21.34
CA TYR A 214 3.76 15.44 -20.10
C TYR A 214 4.53 16.16 -18.98
N GLY A 215 5.72 16.67 -19.25
CA GLY A 215 6.58 17.26 -18.21
C GLY A 215 5.91 18.38 -17.43
N LYS A 216 5.34 19.38 -18.15
CA LYS A 216 4.63 20.48 -17.49
C LYS A 216 3.36 19.98 -16.76
N TRP A 217 2.55 19.18 -17.45
CA TRP A 217 1.33 18.63 -16.88
C TRP A 217 1.61 17.83 -15.60
N TYR A 218 2.65 17.00 -15.59
CA TYR A 218 3.03 16.21 -14.42
C TYR A 218 3.49 17.09 -13.24
N GLN A 219 4.29 18.12 -13.51
CA GLN A 219 4.71 19.08 -12.48
C GLN A 219 3.53 19.82 -11.86
N ASP A 220 2.59 20.28 -12.69
CA ASP A 220 1.38 20.97 -12.21
C ASP A 220 0.50 20.02 -11.36
N LEU A 221 0.32 18.77 -11.80
CA LEU A 221 -0.40 17.74 -11.05
C LEU A 221 0.27 17.42 -9.72
N TYR A 222 1.59 17.16 -9.76
CA TYR A 222 2.38 16.82 -8.57
C TYR A 222 2.33 17.96 -7.54
N GLY A 223 2.55 19.19 -7.96
CA GLY A 223 2.51 20.36 -7.07
C GLY A 223 1.15 20.56 -6.39
N ARG A 224 0.05 20.29 -7.10
CA ARG A 224 -1.31 20.31 -6.54
C ARG A 224 -1.48 19.23 -5.47
N ILE A 225 -1.16 17.98 -5.82
CA ILE A 225 -1.30 16.84 -4.90
C ILE A 225 -0.38 17.02 -3.66
N GLU A 226 0.86 17.47 -3.87
CA GLU A 226 1.79 17.76 -2.78
C GLU A 226 1.24 18.82 -1.81
N SER A 227 0.64 19.88 -2.36
CA SER A 227 -0.01 20.93 -1.56
C SER A 227 -1.17 20.36 -0.74
N ASP A 228 -2.03 19.52 -1.35
CA ASP A 228 -3.17 18.91 -0.68
C ASP A 228 -2.72 17.96 0.45
N VAL A 229 -1.66 17.19 0.23
CA VAL A 229 -1.06 16.33 1.27
C VAL A 229 -0.46 17.19 2.40
N ARG A 230 0.31 18.23 2.07
CA ARG A 230 0.95 19.10 3.05
C ARG A 230 -0.06 19.85 3.93
N THR A 231 -1.20 20.22 3.39
CA THR A 231 -2.28 20.90 4.13
C THR A 231 -3.19 19.95 4.89
N GLY A 232 -3.00 18.62 4.75
CA GLY A 232 -3.88 17.60 5.34
C GLY A 232 -5.22 17.43 4.62
N ALA A 233 -5.43 18.08 3.48
CA ALA A 233 -6.63 17.89 2.66
C ALA A 233 -6.69 16.50 2.01
N MET A 234 -5.54 15.84 1.89
CA MET A 234 -5.41 14.51 1.30
C MET A 234 -4.34 13.70 2.04
N ASN A 235 -4.61 12.42 2.30
CA ASN A 235 -3.60 11.50 2.83
C ASN A 235 -2.81 10.82 1.70
N TYR A 236 -1.70 10.13 2.02
CA TYR A 236 -0.84 9.49 1.01
C TYR A 236 -1.54 8.44 0.14
N PRO A 237 -2.36 7.51 0.67
CA PRO A 237 -3.10 6.59 -0.17
C PRO A 237 -4.07 7.29 -1.13
N GLN A 238 -4.77 8.33 -0.66
CA GLN A 238 -5.64 9.14 -1.52
C GLN A 238 -4.85 9.85 -2.62
N ALA A 239 -3.68 10.43 -2.27
CA ALA A 239 -2.77 11.07 -3.22
C ALA A 239 -2.29 10.08 -4.30
N THR A 240 -1.97 8.84 -3.90
CA THR A 240 -1.60 7.78 -4.84
C THR A 240 -2.73 7.48 -5.82
N LEU A 241 -3.95 7.27 -5.31
CA LEU A 241 -5.12 7.00 -6.16
C LEU A 241 -5.45 8.19 -7.09
N GLU A 242 -5.30 9.42 -6.62
CA GLU A 242 -5.51 10.63 -7.43
C GLU A 242 -4.44 10.73 -8.54
N MET A 243 -3.18 10.46 -8.22
CA MET A 243 -2.10 10.42 -9.20
C MET A 243 -2.36 9.34 -10.26
N MET A 244 -2.74 8.13 -9.86
CA MET A 244 -3.06 7.02 -10.78
C MET A 244 -4.23 7.38 -11.71
N ASP A 245 -5.29 7.98 -11.17
CA ASP A 245 -6.50 8.36 -11.92
C ASP A 245 -6.21 9.47 -12.95
N ALA A 246 -5.46 10.49 -12.53
CA ALA A 246 -5.02 11.56 -13.43
C ALA A 246 -4.08 11.05 -14.53
N MET A 247 -3.13 10.19 -14.17
CA MET A 247 -2.22 9.56 -15.13
C MET A 247 -2.97 8.70 -16.14
N LEU A 248 -3.93 7.90 -15.69
CA LEU A 248 -4.76 7.08 -16.58
C LEU A 248 -5.59 7.95 -17.52
N THR A 249 -6.11 9.07 -17.04
CA THR A 249 -6.81 10.04 -17.87
C THR A 249 -5.88 10.66 -18.92
N PHE A 250 -4.70 11.11 -18.51
CA PHE A 250 -3.69 11.68 -19.41
C PHE A 250 -3.18 10.67 -20.44
N SER A 251 -3.09 9.39 -20.05
CA SER A 251 -2.67 8.32 -20.97
C SER A 251 -3.60 8.16 -22.16
N GLY A 252 -4.89 8.55 -22.04
CA GLY A 252 -5.91 8.36 -23.07
C GLY A 252 -6.28 6.89 -23.31
N ILE A 253 -5.94 5.98 -22.40
CA ILE A 253 -6.42 4.60 -22.42
C ILE A 253 -7.91 4.61 -22.16
N THR A 254 -8.69 4.06 -23.09
CA THR A 254 -10.16 3.96 -23.00
C THR A 254 -10.65 2.54 -22.78
N SER A 255 -9.80 1.54 -23.02
CA SER A 255 -10.12 0.14 -22.77
C SER A 255 -10.20 -0.16 -21.27
N PRO A 256 -10.93 -1.22 -20.87
CA PRO A 256 -10.90 -1.72 -19.51
C PRO A 256 -9.48 -2.07 -19.06
N VAL A 257 -9.07 -1.54 -17.91
CA VAL A 257 -7.72 -1.72 -17.39
C VAL A 257 -7.70 -1.58 -15.86
N MET A 258 -6.85 -2.35 -15.20
CA MET A 258 -6.48 -2.19 -13.79
C MET A 258 -5.06 -1.63 -13.72
N VAL A 259 -4.87 -0.61 -12.92
CA VAL A 259 -3.55 -0.08 -12.57
C VAL A 259 -3.26 -0.41 -11.13
N ILE A 260 -2.05 -0.92 -10.84
CA ILE A 260 -1.61 -1.27 -9.50
C ILE A 260 -0.37 -0.46 -9.15
N SER A 261 -0.32 0.04 -7.93
CA SER A 261 0.82 0.78 -7.36
C SER A 261 0.99 0.41 -5.89
N PHE A 262 2.04 0.90 -5.26
CA PHE A 262 2.16 0.92 -3.81
C PHE A 262 2.03 2.35 -3.31
N ALA A 263 1.15 2.57 -2.35
CA ALA A 263 1.02 3.84 -1.66
C ALA A 263 2.01 3.92 -0.50
N PRO A 264 2.54 5.10 -0.18
CA PRO A 264 3.25 5.31 1.08
C PRO A 264 2.30 5.14 2.29
N PRO A 265 2.82 4.75 3.46
CA PRO A 265 4.23 4.48 3.75
C PRO A 265 4.67 3.07 3.34
N TYR A 266 5.98 2.91 3.09
CA TYR A 266 6.65 1.64 2.92
C TYR A 266 7.64 1.43 4.07
N TYR A 267 7.55 0.30 4.74
CA TYR A 267 8.50 -0.10 5.78
C TYR A 267 9.09 -1.45 5.41
N PRO A 268 10.43 -1.56 5.31
CA PRO A 268 11.06 -2.86 5.12
C PRO A 268 10.97 -3.70 6.40
N ALA A 269 10.86 -5.00 6.27
CA ALA A 269 11.02 -5.89 7.41
C ALA A 269 12.47 -5.83 7.91
N PHE A 270 12.62 -5.86 9.21
CA PHE A 270 13.91 -5.91 9.89
C PHE A 270 13.94 -7.09 10.88
N HIS A 271 15.06 -7.81 10.91
CA HIS A 271 15.28 -8.85 11.89
C HIS A 271 16.76 -8.86 12.31
N SER A 272 17.01 -8.88 13.61
CA SER A 272 18.38 -8.79 14.16
C SER A 272 19.28 -9.94 13.71
N ASP A 273 18.74 -11.13 13.48
CA ASP A 273 19.51 -12.29 13.03
C ASP A 273 20.05 -12.19 11.59
N ARG A 274 19.52 -11.24 10.82
CA ARG A 274 20.07 -10.92 9.49
C ARG A 274 21.23 -9.95 9.52
N LEU A 275 21.55 -9.40 10.69
CA LEU A 275 22.76 -8.59 10.88
C LEU A 275 23.98 -9.51 10.85
N GLY A 276 25.02 -9.11 10.12
CA GLY A 276 26.28 -9.85 10.09
C GLY A 276 26.92 -9.93 11.49
N GLU A 277 27.82 -10.89 11.71
CA GLU A 277 28.49 -11.07 13.02
C GLU A 277 29.21 -9.82 13.49
N THR A 278 29.78 -9.03 12.59
CA THR A 278 30.38 -7.72 12.89
C THR A 278 29.39 -6.70 13.42
N ASP A 279 28.17 -6.68 12.88
CA ASP A 279 27.11 -5.80 13.36
C ASP A 279 26.54 -6.28 14.70
N ARG A 280 26.53 -7.59 14.94
CA ARG A 280 26.12 -8.19 16.21
C ARG A 280 27.13 -7.94 17.32
N ALA A 281 28.42 -8.08 17.03
CA ALA A 281 29.50 -7.86 18.01
C ALA A 281 29.59 -6.41 18.50
N GLY A 282 29.25 -5.43 17.66
CA GLY A 282 29.16 -4.02 18.05
C GLY A 282 27.92 -3.68 18.88
N ARG A 283 26.97 -4.60 19.02
CA ARG A 283 25.67 -4.40 19.67
C ARG A 283 25.39 -5.34 20.84
N THR A 284 26.42 -6.09 21.29
CA THR A 284 26.32 -6.96 22.47
C THR A 284 26.09 -6.11 23.72
N GLY A 285 24.86 -5.94 24.09
CA GLY A 285 24.43 -5.17 25.27
C GLY A 285 23.12 -4.41 25.06
N GLY A 286 22.64 -4.28 23.83
CA GLY A 286 21.38 -3.62 23.51
C GLY A 286 20.29 -4.61 23.13
N ILE A 287 19.17 -4.58 23.78
CA ILE A 287 17.94 -5.22 23.34
C ILE A 287 17.45 -4.39 22.15
N GLN A 288 17.37 -5.00 20.98
CA GLN A 288 16.73 -4.36 19.82
C GLN A 288 15.28 -4.80 19.79
N GLU A 289 14.41 -3.84 19.90
CA GLU A 289 12.97 -4.07 19.87
C GLU A 289 12.37 -3.44 18.62
N GLY A 290 11.59 -4.20 17.91
CA GLY A 290 10.70 -3.70 16.87
C GLY A 290 9.29 -4.16 17.22
N GLY A 291 8.39 -3.23 17.39
CA GLY A 291 6.99 -3.54 17.60
C GLY A 291 6.34 -3.99 16.29
N ILE A 292 5.49 -5.00 16.34
CA ILE A 292 4.48 -5.25 15.31
C ILE A 292 3.36 -4.25 15.59
N GLN A 293 3.13 -3.36 14.66
CA GLN A 293 1.92 -2.53 14.61
C GLN A 293 0.84 -3.25 13.84
#